data_b0afa715771494b43334f5cd8db7b0c5
#
_entry.id   b0afa715771494b43334f5cd8db7b0c5
#
_cell.length_a   1.000
_cell.length_b   1.000
_cell.length_c   1.000
_cell.angle_alpha   90.00
_cell.angle_beta   90.00
_cell.angle_gamma   90.00
#
_symmetry.space_group_name_H-M   'P 1'
#
loop_
_entity.id
_entity.type
_entity.pdbx_description
1 polymer ?
#
loop_
_entity_poly.entity_id
_entity_poly.type
_entity_poly.pdbx_seq_one_letter_code
_entity_poly.pdbx_strand_id
1 'polypeptide(L)'
;MEVPKAVLDRHRPDGPDPKPELQDCYALVSMALYGLGHSPAAFHKHLDDFFQNDGWEPLEADSCVYIKYGADGKVSAIAATFVDDAVVTGTDEALAEYRKFMQSGFTISDAGTPEDFLGMQISYDRKNKKIKLWQEKYIKKMAERYNITLSAKPPRTPMDYNKKLEPTQDGDELFDPTLYRSYVGAIQYAVCGCRIDCCFTVRELAKHMVKPNVNHAAAARHCIQYLLATAHIGITYEHGDYQRHYEKPKAGFIVRNGVIEMYTDASFAEDVITRKSVSGYASVKNKAVITYGVKGQTKVALSSGDAELRALSECKREADWLHKLRREANEDRTVRSNLTKLPALTIWEDNKSTITWVSNPCQHNKVKHIDVPLKNIRNAFGKLGELDIEYIGTTAQLADCLTKALAPTTHWKLIQLLMNIPCSDLPTSVKMAAAT
;
A
#
# COMPACT_ATOMS: atom_id res chain seq x y z
N MET A 1 14.60 -23.53 24.57
CA MET A 1 14.83 -22.07 24.76
C MET A 1 15.26 -21.93 26.20
N GLU A 2 16.50 -21.56 26.44
CA GLU A 2 17.02 -21.33 27.80
C GLU A 2 16.28 -20.15 28.41
N VAL A 3 15.70 -20.36 29.60
CA VAL A 3 15.05 -19.29 30.36
C VAL A 3 16.13 -18.44 31.03
N PRO A 4 16.15 -17.11 30.81
CA PRO A 4 17.16 -16.25 31.43
C PRO A 4 17.11 -16.40 32.99
N LYS A 5 18.27 -16.50 33.62
CA LYS A 5 18.41 -16.69 35.07
C LYS A 5 17.59 -15.69 35.89
N ALA A 6 17.47 -14.45 35.43
CA ALA A 6 16.66 -13.39 36.06
C ALA A 6 15.14 -13.67 36.10
N VAL A 7 14.62 -14.54 35.22
CA VAL A 7 13.18 -14.92 35.20
C VAL A 7 12.94 -16.06 36.20
N LEU A 8 13.92 -16.95 36.38
CA LEU A 8 13.84 -18.04 37.35
C LEU A 8 13.89 -17.51 38.79
N ASP A 9 14.66 -16.42 39.03
CA ASP A 9 14.83 -15.83 40.36
C ASP A 9 13.61 -15.05 40.88
N ARG A 10 12.72 -14.56 39.97
CA ARG A 10 11.52 -13.78 40.35
C ARG A 10 10.29 -14.61 40.75
N HIS A 11 10.28 -15.92 40.48
CA HIS A 11 9.08 -16.76 40.69
C HIS A 11 9.33 -17.92 41.61
N ARG A 12 10.18 -17.77 42.67
CA ARG A 12 10.30 -18.74 43.72
C ARG A 12 9.44 -18.39 44.94
N PRO A 13 8.42 -19.17 45.27
CA PRO A 13 7.98 -19.25 46.61
C PRO A 13 9.10 -19.97 47.40
N ASP A 14 9.33 -19.52 48.64
CA ASP A 14 10.37 -19.96 49.58
C ASP A 14 10.66 -21.46 49.54
N GLY A 15 11.74 -21.87 48.88
CA GLY A 15 12.22 -23.24 48.78
C GLY A 15 13.74 -23.30 48.71
N PRO A 16 14.39 -24.41 49.11
CA PRO A 16 15.84 -24.54 49.21
C PRO A 16 16.53 -24.38 47.84
N ASP A 17 17.75 -23.86 47.88
CA ASP A 17 18.60 -23.58 46.70
C ASP A 17 18.63 -24.73 45.68
N PRO A 18 18.47 -24.47 44.39
CA PRO A 18 18.54 -25.50 43.38
C PRO A 18 19.95 -26.04 43.25
N LYS A 19 20.02 -27.35 43.10
CA LYS A 19 21.24 -28.06 42.79
C LYS A 19 21.81 -27.59 41.42
N PRO A 20 23.12 -27.65 41.19
CA PRO A 20 23.79 -27.05 39.99
C PRO A 20 23.58 -27.80 38.67
N GLU A 21 22.67 -28.76 38.58
CA GLU A 21 22.38 -29.50 37.34
C GLU A 21 21.07 -29.09 36.73
N LEU A 22 21.02 -27.84 36.19
CA LEU A 22 19.86 -27.25 35.50
C LEU A 22 19.90 -27.45 33.99
N GLN A 23 20.28 -28.64 33.48
CA GLN A 23 20.28 -28.89 32.05
C GLN A 23 18.89 -29.14 31.43
N ASP A 24 17.84 -29.46 32.25
CA ASP A 24 16.52 -29.78 31.74
C ASP A 24 15.38 -29.13 32.55
N CYS A 25 15.47 -27.81 32.81
CA CYS A 25 14.36 -27.13 33.50
C CYS A 25 13.40 -26.51 32.49
N TYR A 26 12.15 -26.94 32.56
CA TYR A 26 11.03 -26.32 31.81
C TYR A 26 10.29 -25.34 32.73
N ALA A 27 10.05 -24.14 32.28
CA ALA A 27 9.21 -23.17 32.97
C ALA A 27 7.85 -23.10 32.28
N LEU A 28 6.78 -23.07 33.05
CA LEU A 28 5.45 -22.78 32.53
C LEU A 28 5.38 -21.32 32.15
N VAL A 29 5.12 -21.05 30.86
CA VAL A 29 4.93 -19.70 30.36
C VAL A 29 3.47 -19.30 30.58
N SER A 30 3.23 -18.45 31.59
CA SER A 30 1.90 -17.95 31.95
C SER A 30 1.45 -16.72 31.18
N MET A 31 2.37 -16.06 30.48
CA MET A 31 2.11 -14.88 29.63
C MET A 31 2.73 -15.05 28.26
N ALA A 32 2.17 -14.35 27.25
CA ALA A 32 2.71 -14.35 25.91
C ALA A 32 4.11 -13.73 25.87
N LEU A 33 5.09 -14.47 25.32
CA LEU A 33 6.47 -14.00 25.16
C LEU A 33 6.73 -13.60 23.71
N TYR A 34 7.59 -12.59 23.52
CA TYR A 34 8.08 -12.21 22.19
C TYR A 34 8.71 -13.41 21.48
N GLY A 35 8.32 -13.61 20.20
CA GLY A 35 8.81 -14.71 19.36
C GLY A 35 7.98 -15.99 19.38
N LEU A 36 6.99 -16.12 20.24
CA LEU A 36 6.03 -17.23 20.16
C LEU A 36 4.96 -16.94 19.10
N GLY A 37 4.62 -17.92 18.28
CA GLY A 37 3.69 -17.75 17.15
C GLY A 37 2.27 -17.30 17.53
N HIS A 38 1.81 -17.55 18.77
CA HIS A 38 0.50 -17.12 19.27
C HIS A 38 0.51 -15.78 20.02
N SER A 39 1.69 -15.23 20.35
CA SER A 39 1.80 -14.00 21.14
C SER A 39 1.17 -12.77 20.45
N PRO A 40 1.31 -12.55 19.14
CA PRO A 40 0.64 -11.45 18.47
C PRO A 40 -0.90 -11.52 18.59
N ALA A 41 -1.47 -12.71 18.42
CA ALA A 41 -2.92 -12.90 18.54
C ALA A 41 -3.42 -12.67 19.99
N ALA A 42 -2.65 -13.12 20.99
CA ALA A 42 -2.99 -12.91 22.41
C ALA A 42 -2.91 -11.42 22.79
N PHE A 43 -1.89 -10.70 22.29
CA PHE A 43 -1.76 -9.26 22.51
C PHE A 43 -2.89 -8.49 21.83
N HIS A 44 -3.19 -8.80 20.56
CA HIS A 44 -4.28 -8.16 19.82
C HIS A 44 -5.62 -8.36 20.54
N LYS A 45 -5.91 -9.57 21.00
CA LYS A 45 -7.13 -9.85 21.77
C LYS A 45 -7.21 -9.01 23.04
N HIS A 46 -6.11 -8.92 23.80
CA HIS A 46 -6.07 -8.13 25.03
C HIS A 46 -6.30 -6.64 24.74
N LEU A 47 -5.68 -6.11 23.68
CA LEU A 47 -5.85 -4.74 23.22
C LEU A 47 -7.30 -4.49 22.77
N ASP A 48 -7.87 -5.39 22.00
CA ASP A 48 -9.25 -5.33 21.50
C ASP A 48 -10.27 -5.33 22.65
N ASP A 49 -10.14 -6.25 23.60
CA ASP A 49 -10.97 -6.29 24.80
C ASP A 49 -10.85 -4.98 25.62
N PHE A 50 -9.64 -4.40 25.73
CA PHE A 50 -9.39 -3.15 26.42
C PHE A 50 -10.11 -1.97 25.74
N PHE A 51 -9.99 -1.84 24.41
CA PHE A 51 -10.65 -0.79 23.63
C PHE A 51 -12.18 -0.90 23.70
N GLN A 52 -12.72 -2.12 23.52
CA GLN A 52 -14.17 -2.32 23.53
C GLN A 52 -14.80 -2.04 24.92
N ASN A 53 -14.09 -2.34 26.01
CA ASN A 53 -14.56 -2.04 27.38
C ASN A 53 -14.68 -0.52 27.64
N ASP A 54 -13.96 0.34 26.91
CA ASP A 54 -14.08 1.79 26.98
C ASP A 54 -15.01 2.37 25.88
N GLY A 55 -15.74 1.49 25.18
CA GLY A 55 -16.74 1.90 24.17
C GLY A 55 -16.16 2.26 22.81
N TRP A 56 -14.92 1.85 22.49
CA TRP A 56 -14.40 1.88 21.15
C TRP A 56 -14.96 0.70 20.34
N GLU A 57 -15.25 0.93 19.07
CA GLU A 57 -15.74 -0.10 18.16
C GLU A 57 -14.68 -0.41 17.09
N PRO A 58 -14.20 -1.69 17.01
CA PRO A 58 -13.29 -2.08 15.94
C PRO A 58 -14.03 -2.06 14.59
N LEU A 59 -13.31 -1.75 13.51
CA LEU A 59 -13.85 -1.88 12.17
C LEU A 59 -13.78 -3.34 11.71
N GLU A 60 -14.82 -3.80 11.02
CA GLU A 60 -14.78 -5.10 10.35
C GLU A 60 -13.88 -5.10 9.11
N ALA A 61 -13.67 -3.92 8.48
CA ALA A 61 -12.77 -3.76 7.34
C ALA A 61 -11.30 -3.88 7.76
N ASP A 62 -10.97 -3.45 8.99
CA ASP A 62 -9.64 -3.58 9.59
C ASP A 62 -9.79 -3.59 11.11
N SER A 63 -9.57 -4.75 11.73
CA SER A 63 -9.71 -4.95 13.19
C SER A 63 -8.67 -4.19 14.02
N CYS A 64 -7.64 -3.61 13.40
CA CYS A 64 -6.67 -2.76 14.07
C CYS A 64 -7.04 -1.26 14.04
N VAL A 65 -8.22 -0.92 13.49
CA VAL A 65 -8.75 0.44 13.47
C VAL A 65 -10.00 0.50 14.35
N TYR A 66 -9.99 1.41 15.32
CA TYR A 66 -11.07 1.60 16.29
C TYR A 66 -11.68 2.98 16.15
N ILE A 67 -13.00 3.05 16.29
CA ILE A 67 -13.76 4.31 16.28
C ILE A 67 -14.44 4.51 17.63
N LYS A 68 -14.38 5.73 18.12
CA LYS A 68 -15.18 6.18 19.27
C LYS A 68 -16.18 7.22 18.82
N TYR A 69 -17.43 7.06 19.24
CA TYR A 69 -18.52 8.01 18.96
C TYR A 69 -18.77 8.91 20.16
N GLY A 70 -19.03 10.18 19.89
CA GLY A 70 -19.52 11.13 20.90
C GLY A 70 -20.99 10.90 21.25
N ALA A 71 -21.47 11.61 22.23
CA ALA A 71 -22.87 11.56 22.68
C ALA A 71 -23.87 11.98 21.58
N ASP A 72 -23.42 12.76 20.59
CA ASP A 72 -24.20 13.19 19.42
C ASP A 72 -24.25 12.12 18.30
N GLY A 73 -23.66 10.95 18.49
CA GLY A 73 -23.57 9.88 17.52
C GLY A 73 -22.54 10.11 16.39
N LYS A 74 -21.76 11.19 16.46
CA LYS A 74 -20.69 11.46 15.51
C LYS A 74 -19.36 10.89 15.99
N VAL A 75 -18.45 10.63 15.04
CA VAL A 75 -17.11 10.18 15.35
C VAL A 75 -16.37 11.26 16.15
N SER A 76 -15.95 10.93 17.36
CA SER A 76 -15.12 11.78 18.21
C SER A 76 -13.62 11.49 18.02
N ALA A 77 -13.26 10.23 17.82
CA ALA A 77 -11.89 9.82 17.56
C ALA A 77 -11.81 8.53 16.70
N ILE A 78 -10.70 8.39 15.98
CA ILE A 78 -10.29 7.17 15.28
C ILE A 78 -8.87 6.85 15.71
N ALA A 79 -8.62 5.62 16.14
CA ALA A 79 -7.31 5.10 16.49
C ALA A 79 -6.94 3.94 15.55
N ALA A 80 -5.75 3.99 14.96
CA ALA A 80 -5.16 2.88 14.21
C ALA A 80 -3.94 2.34 14.97
N THR A 81 -3.92 1.04 15.22
CA THR A 81 -2.90 0.37 16.01
C THR A 81 -2.06 -0.55 15.13
N PHE A 82 -0.77 -0.63 15.41
CA PHE A 82 0.16 -1.56 14.78
C PHE A 82 1.08 -2.14 15.85
N VAL A 83 0.72 -3.31 16.37
CA VAL A 83 1.36 -3.98 17.52
C VAL A 83 1.35 -3.04 18.73
N ASP A 84 2.48 -2.44 19.09
CA ASP A 84 2.69 -1.51 20.22
C ASP A 84 2.64 -0.02 19.82
N ASP A 85 2.61 0.29 18.52
CA ASP A 85 2.45 1.65 18.03
C ASP A 85 0.98 1.98 17.74
N ALA A 86 0.57 3.24 18.02
CA ALA A 86 -0.77 3.72 17.67
C ALA A 86 -0.74 5.16 17.18
N VAL A 87 -1.59 5.45 16.19
CA VAL A 87 -1.90 6.81 15.74
C VAL A 87 -3.37 7.09 15.98
N VAL A 88 -3.67 8.21 16.60
CA VAL A 88 -5.04 8.61 16.88
C VAL A 88 -5.31 10.01 16.30
N THR A 89 -6.52 10.19 15.78
CA THR A 89 -7.05 11.47 15.33
C THR A 89 -8.43 11.69 15.93
N GLY A 90 -8.78 12.93 16.24
CA GLY A 90 -10.05 13.28 16.85
C GLY A 90 -10.11 14.74 17.27
N THR A 91 -11.13 15.12 18.07
CA THR A 91 -11.17 16.43 18.73
C THR A 91 -10.11 16.50 19.83
N ASP A 92 -9.74 17.71 20.25
CA ASP A 92 -8.74 17.90 21.31
C ASP A 92 -9.17 17.24 22.63
N GLU A 93 -10.47 17.27 22.93
CA GLU A 93 -11.05 16.61 24.10
C GLU A 93 -10.93 15.09 24.01
N ALA A 94 -11.29 14.52 22.85
CA ALA A 94 -11.20 13.08 22.62
C ALA A 94 -9.76 12.57 22.64
N LEU A 95 -8.80 13.36 22.16
CA LEU A 95 -7.37 13.04 22.24
C LEU A 95 -6.86 13.05 23.69
N ALA A 96 -7.34 14.00 24.53
CA ALA A 96 -7.00 14.04 25.94
C ALA A 96 -7.60 12.86 26.73
N GLU A 97 -8.83 12.45 26.39
CA GLU A 97 -9.48 11.24 26.94
C GLU A 97 -8.73 9.98 26.52
N TYR A 98 -8.34 9.85 25.25
CA TYR A 98 -7.58 8.73 24.75
C TYR A 98 -6.26 8.53 25.50
N ARG A 99 -5.52 9.61 25.79
CA ARG A 99 -4.28 9.53 26.59
C ARG A 99 -4.53 8.92 27.96
N LYS A 100 -5.55 9.44 28.68
CA LYS A 100 -5.91 8.91 30.00
C LYS A 100 -6.34 7.46 29.94
N PHE A 101 -7.14 7.10 28.95
CA PHE A 101 -7.59 5.74 28.67
C PHE A 101 -6.40 4.80 28.48
N MET A 102 -5.49 5.12 27.57
CA MET A 102 -4.30 4.26 27.32
C MET A 102 -3.41 4.14 28.57
N GLN A 103 -3.22 5.22 29.32
CA GLN A 103 -2.43 5.22 30.57
C GLN A 103 -3.05 4.36 31.68
N SER A 104 -4.35 4.12 31.63
CA SER A 104 -5.02 3.26 32.63
C SER A 104 -4.70 1.79 32.48
N GLY A 105 -4.32 1.32 31.28
CA GLY A 105 -4.04 -0.09 30.99
C GLY A 105 -2.62 -0.40 30.55
N PHE A 106 -1.92 0.61 30.01
CA PHE A 106 -0.59 0.43 29.40
C PHE A 106 0.41 1.50 29.86
N THR A 107 1.68 1.11 29.93
CA THR A 107 2.77 2.08 30.03
C THR A 107 3.04 2.64 28.62
N ILE A 108 2.60 3.86 28.37
CA ILE A 108 2.74 4.50 27.06
C ILE A 108 3.73 5.65 27.07
N SER A 109 4.34 5.90 25.90
CA SER A 109 5.09 7.11 25.57
C SER A 109 4.27 7.92 24.58
N ASP A 110 3.88 9.15 24.93
CA ASP A 110 3.16 10.05 24.03
C ASP A 110 4.16 10.89 23.23
N ALA A 111 4.26 10.62 21.93
CA ALA A 111 5.14 11.36 21.02
C ALA A 111 4.50 12.69 20.51
N GLY A 112 3.29 13.02 20.91
CA GLY A 112 2.56 14.20 20.44
C GLY A 112 2.14 14.06 18.97
N THR A 113 2.33 15.12 18.16
CA THR A 113 2.08 15.04 16.72
C THR A 113 3.14 14.14 16.08
N PRO A 114 2.74 13.04 15.42
CA PRO A 114 3.72 12.07 14.90
C PRO A 114 4.56 12.68 13.77
N GLU A 115 5.89 12.64 13.92
CA GLU A 115 6.87 13.03 12.90
C GLU A 115 7.43 11.81 12.15
N ASP A 116 7.41 10.66 12.79
CA ASP A 116 7.79 9.36 12.25
C ASP A 116 6.77 8.30 12.68
N PHE A 117 6.29 7.47 11.75
CA PHE A 117 5.43 6.33 12.05
C PHE A 117 5.70 5.18 11.07
N LEU A 118 5.93 3.98 11.58
CA LEU A 118 6.22 2.77 10.79
C LEU A 118 7.34 2.96 9.75
N GLY A 119 8.38 3.70 10.11
CA GLY A 119 9.52 3.98 9.23
C GLY A 119 9.25 5.02 8.14
N MET A 120 8.11 5.66 8.17
CA MET A 120 7.76 6.80 7.33
C MET A 120 7.88 8.10 8.15
N GLN A 121 8.46 9.11 7.55
CA GLN A 121 8.47 10.47 8.08
C GLN A 121 7.15 11.15 7.72
N ILE A 122 6.63 11.99 8.60
CA ILE A 122 5.33 12.67 8.44
C ILE A 122 5.54 14.16 8.65
N SER A 123 4.99 14.98 7.75
CA SER A 123 4.96 16.43 7.89
C SER A 123 3.53 16.94 7.72
N TYR A 124 3.14 17.87 8.59
CA TYR A 124 1.82 18.48 8.58
C TYR A 124 1.92 19.96 8.24
N ASP A 125 1.25 20.38 7.18
CA ASP A 125 0.96 21.77 6.89
C ASP A 125 -0.54 22.03 7.20
N ARG A 126 -0.84 22.32 8.46
CA ARG A 126 -2.22 22.53 8.94
C ARG A 126 -2.87 23.74 8.26
N LYS A 127 -2.10 24.77 7.91
CA LYS A 127 -2.58 25.98 7.23
C LYS A 127 -3.10 25.67 5.83
N ASN A 128 -2.34 24.88 5.07
CA ASN A 128 -2.69 24.50 3.71
C ASN A 128 -3.40 23.14 3.65
N LYS A 129 -3.69 22.52 4.80
CA LYS A 129 -4.36 21.21 4.93
C LYS A 129 -3.65 20.13 4.12
N LYS A 130 -2.33 20.03 4.28
CA LYS A 130 -1.48 19.05 3.60
C LYS A 130 -0.79 18.13 4.59
N ILE A 131 -0.63 16.86 4.18
CA ILE A 131 0.17 15.87 4.90
C ILE A 131 1.11 15.23 3.90
N LYS A 132 2.41 15.22 4.18
CA LYS A 132 3.42 14.52 3.37
C LYS A 132 3.95 13.32 4.15
N LEU A 133 4.02 12.16 3.48
CA LEU A 133 4.65 10.93 3.95
C LEU A 133 5.84 10.61 3.06
N TRP A 134 7.04 10.35 3.64
CA TRP A 134 8.23 9.95 2.87
C TRP A 134 9.16 9.08 3.70
N GLN A 135 10.19 8.48 3.10
CA GLN A 135 11.07 7.50 3.74
C GLN A 135 12.57 7.83 3.58
N GLU A 136 12.94 9.10 3.60
CA GLU A 136 14.32 9.51 3.33
C GLU A 136 15.33 8.87 4.30
N LYS A 137 15.02 8.85 5.61
CA LYS A 137 15.88 8.23 6.62
C LYS A 137 16.12 6.75 6.34
N TYR A 138 15.06 6.02 5.99
CA TYR A 138 15.13 4.60 5.64
C TYR A 138 15.96 4.37 4.38
N ILE A 139 15.69 5.13 3.31
CA ILE A 139 16.39 5.00 2.03
C ILE A 139 17.89 5.27 2.16
N LYS A 140 18.29 6.30 2.94
CA LYS A 140 19.70 6.59 3.21
C LYS A 140 20.37 5.44 3.96
N LYS A 141 19.76 4.93 5.04
CA LYS A 141 20.26 3.76 5.79
C LYS A 141 20.38 2.50 4.91
N MET A 142 19.41 2.27 4.01
CA MET A 142 19.45 1.18 3.04
C MET A 142 20.65 1.32 2.10
N ALA A 143 20.89 2.49 1.54
CA ALA A 143 22.02 2.74 0.64
C ALA A 143 23.36 2.56 1.37
N GLU A 144 23.51 3.06 2.59
CA GLU A 144 24.68 2.86 3.46
C GLU A 144 24.93 1.38 3.73
N ARG A 145 23.90 0.62 4.13
CA ARG A 145 23.98 -0.82 4.39
C ARG A 145 24.57 -1.61 3.22
N TYR A 146 24.26 -1.21 2.00
CA TYR A 146 24.67 -1.90 0.78
C TYR A 146 25.85 -1.25 0.08
N ASN A 147 26.49 -0.25 0.69
CA ASN A 147 27.60 0.51 0.12
C ASN A 147 27.26 1.06 -1.27
N ILE A 148 26.04 1.66 -1.41
CA ILE A 148 25.58 2.27 -2.64
C ILE A 148 25.62 3.79 -2.46
N THR A 149 26.40 4.45 -3.31
CA THR A 149 26.52 5.89 -3.35
C THR A 149 25.85 6.47 -4.59
N LEU A 150 25.52 7.75 -4.56
CA LEU A 150 25.00 8.45 -5.73
C LEU A 150 26.06 8.51 -6.82
N SER A 151 25.68 8.11 -8.03
CA SER A 151 26.50 8.32 -9.21
C SER A 151 26.42 9.79 -9.69
N ALA A 152 27.42 10.25 -10.46
CA ALA A 152 27.39 11.59 -11.09
C ALA A 152 26.16 11.78 -12.03
N LYS A 153 25.61 10.68 -12.57
CA LYS A 153 24.38 10.62 -13.37
C LYS A 153 23.46 9.58 -12.77
N PRO A 154 22.65 9.96 -11.77
CA PRO A 154 21.74 9.01 -11.13
C PRO A 154 20.65 8.55 -12.08
N PRO A 155 20.11 7.34 -11.87
CA PRO A 155 19.00 6.82 -12.66
C PRO A 155 17.77 7.76 -12.62
N ARG A 156 17.09 7.89 -13.78
CA ARG A 156 15.88 8.71 -13.90
C ARG A 156 14.59 7.93 -13.67
N THR A 157 14.67 6.60 -13.73
CA THR A 157 13.57 5.65 -13.52
C THR A 157 14.06 4.50 -12.64
N PRO A 158 13.16 3.83 -11.90
CA PRO A 158 13.56 2.76 -10.98
C PRO A 158 14.15 1.53 -11.69
N MET A 159 13.88 1.35 -12.98
CA MET A 159 14.56 0.37 -13.83
C MET A 159 14.73 0.90 -15.26
N ASP A 160 15.60 0.28 -16.02
CA ASP A 160 15.79 0.60 -17.43
C ASP A 160 14.56 0.13 -18.25
N TYR A 161 13.82 1.06 -18.83
CA TYR A 161 12.61 0.78 -19.62
C TYR A 161 12.90 0.11 -20.97
N ASN A 162 14.15 0.14 -21.44
CA ASN A 162 14.58 -0.49 -22.68
C ASN A 162 15.06 -1.95 -22.47
N LYS A 163 15.22 -2.39 -21.22
CA LYS A 163 15.86 -3.67 -20.92
C LYS A 163 14.96 -4.52 -20.03
N LYS A 164 14.49 -5.64 -20.56
CA LYS A 164 13.79 -6.67 -19.78
C LYS A 164 14.80 -7.53 -19.02
N LEU A 165 14.43 -7.92 -17.80
CA LEU A 165 15.17 -8.89 -17.03
C LEU A 165 14.79 -10.29 -17.48
N GLU A 166 15.76 -11.03 -18.01
CA GLU A 166 15.57 -12.40 -18.46
C GLU A 166 16.05 -13.40 -17.39
N PRO A 167 15.43 -14.57 -17.29
CA PRO A 167 15.91 -15.60 -16.38
C PRO A 167 17.37 -15.97 -16.64
N THR A 168 18.06 -16.36 -15.58
CA THR A 168 19.45 -16.81 -15.65
C THR A 168 19.57 -18.02 -16.54
N GLN A 169 20.46 -17.91 -17.55
CA GLN A 169 20.80 -18.96 -18.51
C GLN A 169 22.01 -19.77 -18.01
N ASP A 170 22.28 -20.89 -18.72
CA ASP A 170 23.50 -21.66 -18.48
C ASP A 170 24.72 -20.88 -18.98
N GLY A 171 25.72 -20.70 -18.10
CA GLY A 171 26.91 -19.90 -18.37
C GLY A 171 26.84 -18.47 -17.85
N ASP A 172 25.69 -18.00 -17.38
CA ASP A 172 25.61 -16.69 -16.71
C ASP A 172 26.40 -16.68 -15.41
N GLU A 173 27.06 -15.55 -15.13
CA GLU A 173 27.70 -15.31 -13.84
C GLU A 173 26.63 -15.13 -12.76
N LEU A 174 26.62 -16.07 -11.81
CA LEU A 174 25.65 -16.09 -10.71
C LEU A 174 25.98 -15.00 -9.65
N PHE A 175 24.96 -14.51 -9.01
CA PHE A 175 25.07 -13.62 -7.86
C PHE A 175 24.57 -14.30 -6.58
N ASP A 176 25.07 -13.90 -5.41
CA ASP A 176 24.61 -14.44 -4.12
C ASP A 176 23.09 -14.25 -3.92
N PRO A 177 22.30 -15.32 -3.86
CA PRO A 177 20.86 -15.24 -3.71
C PRO A 177 20.42 -14.61 -2.37
N THR A 178 21.22 -14.74 -1.32
CA THR A 178 20.92 -14.20 0.00
C THR A 178 21.03 -12.68 0.00
N LEU A 179 22.13 -12.16 -0.56
CA LEU A 179 22.34 -10.74 -0.72
C LEU A 179 21.32 -10.13 -1.69
N TYR A 180 21.02 -10.83 -2.80
CA TYR A 180 20.00 -10.38 -3.75
C TYR A 180 18.61 -10.26 -3.12
N ARG A 181 18.17 -11.29 -2.37
CA ARG A 181 16.90 -11.25 -1.63
C ARG A 181 16.85 -10.10 -0.63
N SER A 182 18.00 -9.78 -0.01
CA SER A 182 18.05 -8.64 0.91
C SER A 182 17.87 -7.29 0.19
N TYR A 183 18.40 -7.12 -1.04
CA TYR A 183 18.12 -5.94 -1.88
C TYR A 183 16.64 -5.83 -2.21
N VAL A 184 16.05 -6.92 -2.74
CA VAL A 184 14.64 -6.95 -3.14
C VAL A 184 13.72 -6.67 -1.94
N GLY A 185 14.00 -7.29 -0.79
CA GLY A 185 13.23 -7.07 0.44
C GLY A 185 13.31 -5.62 0.95
N ALA A 186 14.50 -5.00 0.86
CA ALA A 186 14.65 -3.60 1.26
C ALA A 186 13.91 -2.63 0.32
N ILE A 187 13.92 -2.88 -1.00
CA ILE A 187 13.13 -2.10 -1.97
C ILE A 187 11.63 -2.33 -1.72
N GLN A 188 11.22 -3.58 -1.47
CA GLN A 188 9.83 -3.92 -1.18
C GLN A 188 9.30 -3.17 0.04
N TYR A 189 10.10 -3.03 1.10
CA TYR A 189 9.71 -2.25 2.28
C TYR A 189 9.47 -0.77 1.94
N ALA A 190 10.33 -0.16 1.11
CA ALA A 190 10.12 1.21 0.63
C ALA A 190 8.81 1.33 -0.20
N VAL A 191 8.54 0.33 -1.05
CA VAL A 191 7.30 0.25 -1.83
C VAL A 191 6.10 0.14 -0.91
N CYS A 192 6.11 -0.74 0.08
CA CYS A 192 4.99 -0.88 1.04
C CYS A 192 4.71 0.39 1.85
N GLY A 193 5.71 1.27 2.03
CA GLY A 193 5.53 2.57 2.67
C GLY A 193 4.95 3.62 1.71
N CYS A 194 5.81 4.33 1.01
CA CYS A 194 5.37 5.45 0.17
C CYS A 194 6.08 5.55 -1.20
N ARG A 195 6.83 4.52 -1.64
CA ARG A 195 7.59 4.53 -2.91
C ARG A 195 6.91 3.65 -3.96
N ILE A 196 5.64 3.95 -4.24
CA ILE A 196 4.83 3.27 -5.27
C ILE A 196 5.48 3.31 -6.67
N ASP A 197 6.27 4.34 -6.94
CA ASP A 197 7.04 4.51 -8.17
C ASP A 197 7.99 3.33 -8.48
N CYS A 198 8.37 2.54 -7.47
CA CYS A 198 9.19 1.34 -7.61
C CYS A 198 8.37 0.03 -7.63
N CYS A 199 7.04 0.08 -7.60
CA CYS A 199 6.19 -1.10 -7.41
C CYS A 199 6.36 -2.14 -8.54
N PHE A 200 6.33 -1.70 -9.81
CA PHE A 200 6.59 -2.59 -10.95
C PHE A 200 8.01 -3.16 -10.90
N THR A 201 8.99 -2.31 -10.61
CA THR A 201 10.40 -2.72 -10.57
C THR A 201 10.65 -3.82 -9.54
N VAL A 202 10.15 -3.66 -8.31
CA VAL A 202 10.36 -4.67 -7.27
C VAL A 202 9.70 -6.00 -7.62
N ARG A 203 8.54 -5.97 -8.26
CA ARG A 203 7.89 -7.17 -8.78
C ARG A 203 8.75 -7.88 -9.83
N GLU A 204 9.36 -7.13 -10.77
CA GLU A 204 10.24 -7.72 -11.78
C GLU A 204 11.50 -8.33 -11.14
N LEU A 205 12.12 -7.62 -10.21
CA LEU A 205 13.28 -8.14 -9.46
C LEU A 205 12.92 -9.42 -8.66
N ALA A 206 11.74 -9.48 -8.06
CA ALA A 206 11.33 -10.61 -7.24
C ALA A 206 11.23 -11.94 -8.02
N LYS A 207 11.04 -11.90 -9.34
CA LYS A 207 11.03 -13.12 -10.17
C LYS A 207 12.34 -13.91 -10.13
N HIS A 208 13.43 -13.24 -9.82
CA HIS A 208 14.79 -13.79 -9.92
C HIS A 208 15.44 -14.13 -8.56
N MET A 209 14.67 -14.15 -7.45
CA MET A 209 15.18 -14.38 -6.09
C MET A 209 15.76 -15.78 -5.84
N VAL A 210 15.42 -16.78 -6.68
CA VAL A 210 15.90 -18.17 -6.53
C VAL A 210 17.28 -18.37 -7.16
N LYS A 211 17.47 -17.90 -8.40
CA LYS A 211 18.74 -18.04 -9.15
C LYS A 211 19.11 -16.70 -9.79
N PRO A 212 19.54 -15.68 -9.02
CA PRO A 212 19.93 -14.39 -9.57
C PRO A 212 21.29 -14.45 -10.26
N ASN A 213 21.48 -13.62 -11.29
CA ASN A 213 22.77 -13.36 -11.92
C ASN A 213 23.23 -11.91 -11.67
N VAL A 214 24.43 -11.56 -12.12
CA VAL A 214 24.99 -10.22 -11.94
C VAL A 214 24.15 -9.11 -12.57
N ASN A 215 23.41 -9.38 -13.66
CA ASN A 215 22.51 -8.41 -14.29
C ASN A 215 21.30 -8.09 -13.39
N HIS A 216 20.75 -9.10 -12.72
CA HIS A 216 19.67 -8.92 -11.76
C HIS A 216 20.12 -8.08 -10.57
N ALA A 217 21.34 -8.35 -10.05
CA ALA A 217 21.93 -7.56 -8.98
C ALA A 217 22.20 -6.11 -9.41
N ALA A 218 22.69 -5.90 -10.63
CA ALA A 218 22.88 -4.56 -11.18
C ALA A 218 21.55 -3.78 -11.30
N ALA A 219 20.47 -4.44 -11.72
CA ALA A 219 19.14 -3.84 -11.78
C ALA A 219 18.59 -3.48 -10.38
N ALA A 220 18.79 -4.32 -9.37
CA ALA A 220 18.42 -4.02 -8.00
C ALA A 220 19.22 -2.81 -7.44
N ARG A 221 20.55 -2.77 -7.68
CA ARG A 221 21.39 -1.63 -7.30
C ARG A 221 20.99 -0.34 -8.03
N HIS A 222 20.61 -0.41 -9.32
CA HIS A 222 20.06 0.71 -10.07
C HIS A 222 18.80 1.27 -9.38
N CYS A 223 17.87 0.41 -8.96
CA CYS A 223 16.67 0.83 -8.22
C CYS A 223 17.04 1.51 -6.90
N ILE A 224 18.00 0.99 -6.13
CA ILE A 224 18.45 1.61 -4.87
C ILE A 224 19.12 2.98 -5.14
N GLN A 225 19.89 3.14 -6.21
CA GLN A 225 20.45 4.43 -6.63
C GLN A 225 19.36 5.43 -7.02
N TYR A 226 18.32 4.99 -7.73
CA TYR A 226 17.14 5.82 -8.02
C TYR A 226 16.44 6.26 -6.74
N LEU A 227 16.19 5.34 -5.81
CA LEU A 227 15.60 5.64 -4.50
C LEU A 227 16.43 6.65 -3.73
N LEU A 228 17.75 6.49 -3.71
CA LEU A 228 18.68 7.41 -3.02
C LEU A 228 18.67 8.81 -3.66
N ALA A 229 18.67 8.89 -4.99
CA ALA A 229 18.61 10.16 -5.73
C ALA A 229 17.27 10.92 -5.53
N THR A 230 16.22 10.19 -5.19
CA THR A 230 14.86 10.70 -5.02
C THR A 230 14.34 10.47 -3.59
N ALA A 231 15.23 10.38 -2.60
CA ALA A 231 14.87 9.99 -1.22
C ALA A 231 13.89 10.98 -0.55
N HIS A 232 13.95 12.26 -0.93
CA HIS A 232 13.06 13.33 -0.47
C HIS A 232 11.63 13.24 -1.01
N ILE A 233 11.38 12.42 -2.04
CA ILE A 233 10.08 12.25 -2.66
C ILE A 233 9.20 11.36 -1.79
N GLY A 234 7.92 11.73 -1.68
CA GLY A 234 6.91 11.01 -0.94
C GLY A 234 5.51 11.29 -1.46
N ILE A 235 4.51 10.80 -0.74
CA ILE A 235 3.10 10.99 -1.05
C ILE A 235 2.61 12.24 -0.32
N THR A 236 1.94 13.15 -1.03
CA THR A 236 1.38 14.38 -0.43
C THR A 236 -0.14 14.39 -0.57
N TYR A 237 -0.84 14.21 0.54
CA TYR A 237 -2.29 14.39 0.61
C TYR A 237 -2.63 15.86 0.79
N GLU A 238 -3.63 16.34 0.06
CA GLU A 238 -4.09 17.72 0.11
C GLU A 238 -5.62 17.74 0.12
N HIS A 239 -6.20 18.39 1.13
CA HIS A 239 -7.62 18.55 1.25
C HIS A 239 -8.14 19.64 0.29
N GLY A 240 -9.26 19.38 -0.36
CA GLY A 240 -9.95 20.30 -1.26
C GLY A 240 -10.30 19.65 -2.60
N ASP A 241 -11.18 20.31 -3.33
CA ASP A 241 -11.52 19.92 -4.70
C ASP A 241 -10.33 20.16 -5.63
N TYR A 242 -10.20 19.34 -6.66
CA TYR A 242 -9.14 19.49 -7.66
C TYR A 242 -9.61 19.10 -9.04
N GLN A 243 -8.97 19.69 -10.06
CA GLN A 243 -9.19 19.34 -11.45
C GLN A 243 -8.16 18.32 -11.91
N ARG A 244 -8.60 17.26 -12.57
CA ARG A 244 -7.75 16.40 -13.38
C ARG A 244 -7.99 16.72 -14.84
N HIS A 245 -6.93 17.08 -15.56
CA HIS A 245 -6.96 17.29 -17.00
C HIS A 245 -6.74 15.95 -17.69
N TYR A 246 -7.81 15.33 -18.13
CA TYR A 246 -7.75 14.18 -19.05
C TYR A 246 -7.76 14.69 -20.49
N GLU A 247 -6.94 14.09 -21.35
CA GLU A 247 -6.95 14.40 -22.78
C GLU A 247 -8.27 13.94 -23.42
N LYS A 248 -9.16 14.83 -23.59
CA LYS A 248 -10.52 14.82 -24.15
C LYS A 248 -11.65 14.75 -23.14
N PRO A 249 -12.46 15.73 -23.27
CA PRO A 249 -13.19 16.33 -22.20
C PRO A 249 -14.68 16.07 -22.26
N LYS A 250 -15.25 15.76 -21.19
CA LYS A 250 -16.30 16.66 -20.72
C LYS A 250 -15.56 17.68 -19.87
N ALA A 251 -15.64 18.96 -20.20
CA ALA A 251 -14.86 20.06 -19.66
C ALA A 251 -14.47 19.84 -18.17
N GLY A 252 -13.16 19.80 -17.90
CA GLY A 252 -12.53 19.78 -16.58
C GLY A 252 -13.33 19.04 -15.51
N PHE A 253 -13.16 17.72 -15.41
CA PHE A 253 -13.79 16.95 -14.33
C PHE A 253 -13.23 17.41 -12.99
N ILE A 254 -14.09 18.00 -12.16
CA ILE A 254 -13.73 18.40 -10.80
C ILE A 254 -13.93 17.21 -9.88
N VAL A 255 -12.83 16.69 -9.34
CA VAL A 255 -12.89 15.69 -8.28
C VAL A 255 -13.19 16.41 -6.97
N ARG A 256 -14.34 16.12 -6.39
CA ARG A 256 -14.72 16.69 -5.10
C ARG A 256 -13.86 16.11 -3.98
N ASN A 257 -13.62 16.91 -2.98
CA ASN A 257 -12.91 16.48 -1.78
C ASN A 257 -13.53 15.21 -1.19
N GLY A 258 -12.67 14.25 -0.82
CA GLY A 258 -13.08 12.98 -0.22
C GLY A 258 -13.60 11.91 -1.20
N VAL A 259 -13.77 12.22 -2.50
CA VAL A 259 -14.07 11.21 -3.52
C VAL A 259 -12.86 10.32 -3.73
N ILE A 260 -13.09 9.02 -3.87
CA ILE A 260 -12.05 8.04 -4.23
C ILE A 260 -12.20 7.72 -5.72
N GLU A 261 -11.12 7.89 -6.45
CA GLU A 261 -10.96 7.46 -7.83
C GLU A 261 -10.06 6.22 -7.85
N MET A 262 -10.38 5.26 -8.70
CA MET A 262 -9.58 4.05 -8.87
C MET A 262 -9.13 3.93 -10.33
N TYR A 263 -7.94 3.42 -10.54
CA TYR A 263 -7.33 3.21 -11.85
C TYR A 263 -6.92 1.76 -11.97
N THR A 264 -7.17 1.14 -13.11
CA THR A 264 -6.79 -0.23 -13.38
C THR A 264 -6.20 -0.39 -14.77
N ASP A 265 -5.18 -1.21 -14.91
CA ASP A 265 -4.50 -1.51 -16.17
C ASP A 265 -3.97 -2.94 -16.17
N ALA A 266 -3.82 -3.53 -17.37
CA ALA A 266 -3.14 -4.78 -17.54
C ALA A 266 -2.10 -4.74 -18.67
N SER A 267 -0.86 -5.08 -18.37
CA SER A 267 0.13 -5.35 -19.41
C SER A 267 -0.07 -6.75 -19.95
N PHE A 268 -0.60 -6.86 -21.18
CA PHE A 268 -0.93 -8.14 -21.82
C PHE A 268 0.32 -8.93 -22.19
N ALA A 269 0.37 -10.20 -21.73
CA ALA A 269 1.44 -11.17 -22.05
C ALA A 269 2.87 -10.63 -21.80
N GLU A 270 3.04 -9.81 -20.73
CA GLU A 270 4.29 -9.13 -20.38
C GLU A 270 5.42 -10.09 -20.06
N ASP A 271 5.12 -11.21 -19.40
CA ASP A 271 6.12 -12.23 -19.09
C ASP A 271 6.52 -12.98 -20.35
N VAL A 272 7.80 -12.88 -20.71
CA VAL A 272 8.32 -13.42 -21.98
C VAL A 272 8.28 -14.95 -22.07
N ILE A 273 8.35 -15.65 -20.92
CA ILE A 273 8.38 -17.11 -20.84
C ILE A 273 6.98 -17.66 -20.66
N THR A 274 6.30 -17.24 -19.62
CA THR A 274 4.98 -17.78 -19.24
C THR A 274 3.84 -17.14 -20.02
N ARG A 275 4.09 -16.04 -20.75
CA ARG A 275 3.10 -15.22 -21.46
C ARG A 275 1.96 -14.75 -20.57
N LYS A 276 2.19 -14.71 -19.26
CA LYS A 276 1.22 -14.19 -18.29
C LYS A 276 1.23 -12.67 -18.28
N SER A 277 0.06 -12.10 -18.09
CA SER A 277 -0.18 -10.67 -17.99
C SER A 277 0.10 -10.15 -16.57
N VAL A 278 0.24 -8.85 -16.45
CA VAL A 278 0.37 -8.14 -15.18
C VAL A 278 -0.87 -7.29 -14.96
N SER A 279 -1.47 -7.39 -13.80
CA SER A 279 -2.54 -6.50 -13.36
C SER A 279 -1.99 -5.45 -12.41
N GLY A 280 -2.42 -4.21 -12.58
CA GLY A 280 -2.11 -3.10 -11.68
C GLY A 280 -3.36 -2.31 -11.34
N TYR A 281 -3.44 -1.82 -10.10
CA TYR A 281 -4.46 -0.86 -9.70
C TYR A 281 -3.91 0.18 -8.72
N ALA A 282 -4.52 1.33 -8.71
CA ALA A 282 -4.26 2.38 -7.71
C ALA A 282 -5.56 3.09 -7.35
N SER A 283 -5.73 3.40 -6.08
CA SER A 283 -6.84 4.19 -5.56
C SER A 283 -6.33 5.53 -5.06
N VAL A 284 -6.97 6.62 -5.45
CA VAL A 284 -6.55 7.99 -5.15
C VAL A 284 -7.63 8.69 -4.34
N LYS A 285 -7.23 9.35 -3.27
CA LYS A 285 -8.06 10.23 -2.45
C LYS A 285 -7.25 11.46 -2.07
N ASN A 286 -7.89 12.63 -2.02
CA ASN A 286 -7.21 13.87 -1.64
C ASN A 286 -5.91 14.10 -2.47
N LYS A 287 -6.04 13.93 -3.80
CA LYS A 287 -5.01 14.11 -4.83
C LYS A 287 -3.92 13.02 -4.87
N ALA A 288 -3.81 12.14 -3.89
CA ALA A 288 -2.73 11.17 -3.78
C ALA A 288 -3.23 9.74 -3.57
N VAL A 289 -2.37 8.79 -3.92
CA VAL A 289 -2.63 7.36 -3.79
C VAL A 289 -2.83 6.97 -2.31
N ILE A 290 -3.85 6.14 -2.07
CA ILE A 290 -4.14 5.57 -0.74
C ILE A 290 -3.93 4.05 -0.71
N THR A 291 -4.25 3.36 -1.82
CA THR A 291 -3.96 1.92 -1.98
C THR A 291 -3.49 1.65 -3.39
N TYR A 292 -2.71 0.60 -3.57
CA TYR A 292 -2.21 0.18 -4.86
C TYR A 292 -1.77 -1.28 -4.83
N GLY A 293 -1.73 -1.90 -6.00
CA GLY A 293 -1.23 -3.26 -6.12
C GLY A 293 -0.75 -3.59 -7.52
N VAL A 294 0.24 -4.48 -7.58
CA VAL A 294 0.76 -5.08 -8.81
C VAL A 294 0.84 -6.57 -8.64
N LYS A 295 0.24 -7.31 -9.56
CA LYS A 295 0.19 -8.77 -9.50
C LYS A 295 0.32 -9.41 -10.86
N GLY A 296 1.16 -10.46 -10.96
CA GLY A 296 1.14 -11.35 -12.11
C GLY A 296 -0.14 -12.17 -12.15
N GLN A 297 -0.80 -12.22 -13.31
CA GLN A 297 -1.99 -13.05 -13.47
C GLN A 297 -1.63 -14.54 -13.40
N THR A 298 -2.43 -15.32 -12.71
CA THR A 298 -2.17 -16.75 -12.51
C THR A 298 -2.37 -17.58 -13.77
N LYS A 299 -3.29 -17.14 -14.65
CA LYS A 299 -3.61 -17.78 -15.93
C LYS A 299 -3.19 -16.88 -17.08
N VAL A 300 -2.83 -17.48 -18.21
CA VAL A 300 -2.59 -16.75 -19.46
C VAL A 300 -3.91 -16.16 -19.95
N ALA A 301 -3.92 -14.86 -20.23
CA ALA A 301 -5.06 -14.18 -20.82
C ALA A 301 -5.12 -14.46 -22.34
N LEU A 302 -6.32 -14.63 -22.88
CA LEU A 302 -6.52 -14.95 -24.30
C LEU A 302 -6.55 -13.71 -25.20
N SER A 303 -6.69 -12.51 -24.60
CA SER A 303 -6.67 -11.22 -25.30
C SER A 303 -6.32 -10.10 -24.31
N SER A 304 -6.03 -8.91 -24.85
CA SER A 304 -5.83 -7.73 -23.99
C SER A 304 -7.08 -7.45 -23.14
N GLY A 305 -8.28 -7.52 -23.72
CA GLY A 305 -9.52 -7.34 -22.96
C GLY A 305 -9.75 -8.38 -21.86
N ASP A 306 -9.32 -9.66 -22.05
CA ASP A 306 -9.32 -10.68 -20.99
C ASP A 306 -8.34 -10.28 -19.87
N ALA A 307 -7.15 -9.80 -20.22
CA ALA A 307 -6.18 -9.33 -19.22
C ALA A 307 -6.72 -8.14 -18.44
N GLU A 308 -7.33 -7.16 -19.12
CA GLU A 308 -7.93 -5.98 -18.48
C GLU A 308 -9.12 -6.36 -17.57
N LEU A 309 -10.00 -7.26 -18.00
CA LEU A 309 -11.10 -7.71 -17.15
C LEU A 309 -10.63 -8.41 -15.87
N ARG A 310 -9.50 -9.11 -15.93
CA ARG A 310 -8.85 -9.69 -14.73
C ARG A 310 -8.27 -8.62 -13.83
N ALA A 311 -7.64 -7.58 -14.40
CA ALA A 311 -7.13 -6.44 -13.64
C ALA A 311 -8.29 -5.68 -12.99
N LEU A 312 -9.37 -5.44 -13.72
CA LEU A 312 -10.60 -4.83 -13.20
C LEU A 312 -11.21 -5.64 -12.05
N SER A 313 -11.15 -6.99 -12.13
CA SER A 313 -11.63 -7.85 -11.03
C SER A 313 -10.77 -7.76 -9.77
N GLU A 314 -9.45 -7.58 -9.91
CA GLU A 314 -8.55 -7.32 -8.77
C GLU A 314 -8.86 -5.93 -8.17
N CYS A 315 -8.98 -4.91 -9.02
CA CYS A 315 -9.35 -3.55 -8.62
C CYS A 315 -10.70 -3.50 -7.89
N LYS A 316 -11.70 -4.26 -8.37
CA LYS A 316 -13.01 -4.37 -7.73
C LYS A 316 -12.93 -4.94 -6.31
N ARG A 317 -12.07 -5.92 -6.05
CA ARG A 317 -11.89 -6.44 -4.68
C ARG A 317 -11.37 -5.38 -3.72
N GLU A 318 -10.45 -4.56 -4.19
CA GLU A 318 -9.97 -3.40 -3.45
C GLU A 318 -11.06 -2.35 -3.24
N ALA A 319 -11.88 -2.12 -4.28
CA ALA A 319 -13.03 -1.22 -4.19
C ALA A 319 -14.04 -1.70 -3.12
N ASP A 320 -14.32 -3.00 -3.03
CA ASP A 320 -15.21 -3.56 -2.01
C ASP A 320 -14.69 -3.28 -0.59
N TRP A 321 -13.39 -3.49 -0.38
CA TRP A 321 -12.76 -3.19 0.90
C TRP A 321 -12.80 -1.70 1.24
N LEU A 322 -12.44 -0.83 0.28
CA LEU A 322 -12.51 0.63 0.46
C LEU A 322 -13.94 1.11 0.70
N HIS A 323 -14.92 0.51 0.03
CA HIS A 323 -16.33 0.85 0.24
C HIS A 323 -16.78 0.48 1.65
N LYS A 324 -16.39 -0.71 2.13
CA LYS A 324 -16.64 -1.16 3.50
C LYS A 324 -15.96 -0.23 4.51
N LEU A 325 -14.67 0.07 4.33
CA LEU A 325 -13.91 0.98 5.20
C LEU A 325 -14.54 2.39 5.27
N ARG A 326 -14.90 2.97 4.11
CA ARG A 326 -15.57 4.28 4.05
C ARG A 326 -16.91 4.30 4.80
N ARG A 327 -17.68 3.22 4.69
CA ARG A 327 -18.96 3.09 5.37
C ARG A 327 -18.78 3.04 6.88
N GLU A 328 -17.83 2.22 7.33
CA GLU A 328 -17.58 1.99 8.75
C GLU A 328 -16.88 3.19 9.41
N ALA A 329 -15.98 3.87 8.68
CA ALA A 329 -15.28 5.06 9.15
C ALA A 329 -16.03 6.38 8.87
N ASN A 330 -17.34 6.32 8.55
CA ASN A 330 -18.11 7.52 8.29
C ASN A 330 -18.37 8.30 9.59
N GLU A 331 -18.36 9.63 9.47
CA GLU A 331 -18.60 10.55 10.61
C GLU A 331 -19.96 10.36 11.27
N ASP A 332 -20.95 9.82 10.55
CA ASP A 332 -22.32 9.58 11.05
C ASP A 332 -22.58 8.09 11.19
N ARG A 333 -22.81 7.65 12.44
CA ARG A 333 -23.13 6.25 12.77
C ARG A 333 -24.35 5.72 11.99
N THR A 334 -25.30 6.58 11.62
CA THR A 334 -26.49 6.19 10.86
C THR A 334 -26.15 5.78 9.42
N VAL A 335 -25.06 6.28 8.84
CA VAL A 335 -24.59 5.91 7.50
C VAL A 335 -24.00 4.50 7.49
N ARG A 336 -23.45 4.04 8.63
CA ARG A 336 -22.91 2.67 8.78
C ARG A 336 -23.99 1.59 8.48
N SER A 337 -25.23 1.86 8.80
CA SER A 337 -26.35 0.93 8.58
C SER A 337 -27.02 1.04 7.21
N ASN A 338 -26.70 2.07 6.41
CA ASN A 338 -27.41 2.36 5.17
C ASN A 338 -26.45 2.48 3.96
N LEU A 339 -26.28 1.36 3.24
CA LEU A 339 -25.40 1.22 2.07
C LEU A 339 -25.67 2.23 0.94
N THR A 340 -26.90 2.72 0.82
CA THR A 340 -27.34 3.55 -0.31
C THR A 340 -26.91 5.01 -0.23
N LYS A 341 -26.29 5.44 0.86
CA LYS A 341 -25.92 6.85 1.08
C LYS A 341 -24.52 7.25 0.63
N LEU A 342 -23.63 6.28 0.37
CA LEU A 342 -22.28 6.58 -0.12
C LEU A 342 -22.28 6.70 -1.64
N PRO A 343 -21.57 7.70 -2.20
CA PRO A 343 -21.39 7.78 -3.65
C PRO A 343 -20.57 6.59 -4.15
N ALA A 344 -20.89 6.13 -5.37
CA ALA A 344 -20.17 5.06 -6.05
C ALA A 344 -18.67 5.40 -6.16
N LEU A 345 -17.84 4.34 -6.17
CA LEU A 345 -16.42 4.48 -6.50
C LEU A 345 -16.27 4.45 -8.02
N THR A 346 -15.53 5.42 -8.59
CA THR A 346 -15.28 5.46 -10.03
C THR A 346 -13.99 4.71 -10.35
N ILE A 347 -14.09 3.70 -11.24
CA ILE A 347 -12.93 2.99 -11.78
C ILE A 347 -12.68 3.47 -13.21
N TRP A 348 -11.47 3.96 -13.44
CA TRP A 348 -10.98 4.41 -14.73
C TRP A 348 -10.32 3.26 -15.48
N GLU A 349 -10.85 2.94 -16.68
CA GLU A 349 -10.44 1.84 -17.54
C GLU A 349 -10.15 2.39 -18.95
N ASP A 350 -9.05 2.00 -19.59
CA ASP A 350 -8.71 2.48 -20.94
C ASP A 350 -9.11 1.51 -22.07
N ASN A 351 -9.56 0.28 -21.72
CA ASN A 351 -10.00 -0.70 -22.69
C ASN A 351 -11.51 -0.66 -22.91
N LYS A 352 -11.93 -0.07 -24.03
CA LYS A 352 -13.35 0.05 -24.40
C LYS A 352 -14.07 -1.30 -24.50
N SER A 353 -13.36 -2.37 -24.88
CA SER A 353 -13.97 -3.71 -24.96
C SER A 353 -14.36 -4.22 -23.58
N THR A 354 -13.49 -4.04 -22.58
CA THR A 354 -13.74 -4.40 -21.18
C THR A 354 -14.94 -3.63 -20.62
N ILE A 355 -15.00 -2.32 -20.85
CA ILE A 355 -16.14 -1.49 -20.44
C ILE A 355 -17.43 -1.99 -21.10
N THR A 356 -17.39 -2.28 -22.42
CA THR A 356 -18.58 -2.80 -23.15
C THR A 356 -19.02 -4.15 -22.59
N TRP A 357 -18.10 -5.04 -22.22
CA TRP A 357 -18.46 -6.34 -21.64
C TRP A 357 -19.12 -6.19 -20.28
N VAL A 358 -18.71 -5.24 -19.47
CA VAL A 358 -19.34 -4.99 -18.17
C VAL A 358 -20.73 -4.36 -18.34
N SER A 359 -20.86 -3.32 -19.16
CA SER A 359 -22.10 -2.54 -19.33
C SER A 359 -23.18 -3.26 -20.15
N ASN A 360 -22.80 -4.17 -21.06
CA ASN A 360 -23.77 -4.86 -21.95
C ASN A 360 -23.94 -6.35 -21.58
N PRO A 361 -25.07 -6.74 -20.98
CA PRO A 361 -25.33 -8.12 -20.58
C PRO A 361 -25.45 -9.12 -21.74
N CYS A 362 -25.69 -8.67 -22.97
CA CYS A 362 -25.92 -9.54 -24.12
C CYS A 362 -24.63 -10.13 -24.75
N GLN A 363 -23.44 -9.67 -24.34
CA GLN A 363 -22.16 -10.13 -24.91
C GLN A 363 -21.53 -11.30 -24.14
N HIS A 364 -22.23 -12.44 -24.01
CA HIS A 364 -21.73 -13.60 -23.26
C HIS A 364 -20.73 -14.51 -24.02
N ASN A 365 -20.81 -14.57 -25.34
CA ASN A 365 -20.10 -15.63 -26.10
C ASN A 365 -18.59 -15.49 -26.10
N LYS A 366 -18.04 -14.28 -25.98
CA LYS A 366 -16.59 -14.03 -26.00
C LYS A 366 -15.89 -14.15 -24.64
N VAL A 367 -16.66 -14.21 -23.54
CA VAL A 367 -16.15 -14.10 -22.17
C VAL A 367 -16.58 -15.24 -21.23
N LYS A 368 -17.06 -16.35 -21.80
CA LYS A 368 -17.53 -17.51 -21.00
C LYS A 368 -16.50 -18.06 -20.01
N HIS A 369 -15.23 -17.97 -20.31
CA HIS A 369 -14.13 -18.46 -19.46
C HIS A 369 -13.83 -17.54 -18.24
N ILE A 370 -14.41 -16.33 -18.22
CA ILE A 370 -14.28 -15.32 -17.14
C ILE A 370 -15.66 -14.86 -16.62
N ASP A 371 -16.67 -15.72 -16.74
CA ASP A 371 -18.05 -15.39 -16.41
C ASP A 371 -18.24 -14.98 -14.93
N VAL A 372 -17.58 -15.66 -13.98
CA VAL A 372 -17.73 -15.40 -12.55
C VAL A 372 -17.20 -13.99 -12.17
N PRO A 373 -15.95 -13.60 -12.52
CA PRO A 373 -15.48 -12.24 -12.32
C PRO A 373 -16.37 -11.19 -12.97
N LEU A 374 -16.78 -11.42 -14.22
CA LEU A 374 -17.63 -10.49 -14.96
C LEU A 374 -18.99 -10.29 -14.29
N LYS A 375 -19.64 -11.36 -13.83
CA LYS A 375 -20.92 -11.28 -13.10
C LYS A 375 -20.79 -10.50 -11.80
N ASN A 376 -19.70 -10.72 -11.07
CA ASN A 376 -19.44 -10.00 -9.82
C ASN A 376 -19.31 -8.48 -10.06
N ILE A 377 -18.54 -8.09 -11.09
CA ILE A 377 -18.38 -6.68 -11.47
C ILE A 377 -19.72 -6.08 -11.91
N ARG A 378 -20.48 -6.78 -12.77
CA ARG A 378 -21.81 -6.33 -13.24
C ARG A 378 -22.81 -6.12 -12.10
N ASN A 379 -22.78 -6.97 -11.07
CA ASN A 379 -23.63 -6.82 -9.91
C ASN A 379 -23.33 -5.51 -9.15
N ALA A 380 -22.07 -5.22 -8.90
CA ALA A 380 -21.65 -4.00 -8.21
C ALA A 380 -21.95 -2.74 -9.04
N PHE A 381 -21.71 -2.79 -10.38
CA PHE A 381 -21.96 -1.70 -11.30
C PHE A 381 -23.46 -1.41 -11.50
N GLY A 382 -24.28 -2.43 -11.76
CA GLY A 382 -25.67 -2.24 -12.18
C GLY A 382 -26.69 -2.35 -11.06
N LYS A 383 -26.59 -3.38 -10.20
CA LYS A 383 -27.62 -3.67 -9.20
C LYS A 383 -27.41 -2.93 -7.88
N LEU A 384 -26.16 -2.81 -7.45
CA LEU A 384 -25.83 -2.21 -6.16
C LEU A 384 -25.54 -0.72 -6.29
N GLY A 385 -25.10 -0.25 -7.49
CA GLY A 385 -24.70 1.15 -7.69
C GLY A 385 -23.47 1.55 -6.86
N GLU A 386 -22.62 0.56 -6.51
CA GLU A 386 -21.42 0.76 -5.68
C GLU A 386 -20.22 1.20 -6.51
N LEU A 387 -20.25 0.87 -7.82
CA LEU A 387 -19.16 1.15 -8.76
C LEU A 387 -19.68 1.86 -10.02
N ASP A 388 -18.94 2.84 -10.48
CA ASP A 388 -19.01 3.40 -11.81
C ASP A 388 -17.74 3.04 -12.57
N ILE A 389 -17.87 2.67 -13.86
CA ILE A 389 -16.71 2.36 -14.71
C ILE A 389 -16.73 3.32 -15.88
N GLU A 390 -15.69 4.14 -15.95
CA GLU A 390 -15.56 5.23 -16.91
C GLU A 390 -14.33 5.03 -17.79
N TYR A 391 -14.41 5.52 -19.05
CA TYR A 391 -13.30 5.46 -19.97
C TYR A 391 -12.29 6.56 -19.69
N ILE A 392 -11.00 6.18 -19.66
CA ILE A 392 -9.87 7.12 -19.64
C ILE A 392 -8.96 6.86 -20.85
N GLY A 393 -8.32 7.91 -21.38
CA GLY A 393 -7.30 7.72 -22.41
C GLY A 393 -6.01 7.14 -21.83
N THR A 394 -5.32 6.26 -22.56
CA THR A 394 -4.09 5.57 -22.12
C THR A 394 -3.01 6.53 -21.61
N THR A 395 -2.88 7.73 -22.20
CA THR A 395 -1.90 8.74 -21.75
C THR A 395 -2.18 9.33 -20.36
N ALA A 396 -3.39 9.11 -19.84
CA ALA A 396 -3.85 9.55 -18.53
C ALA A 396 -4.11 8.37 -17.55
N GLN A 397 -3.90 7.13 -17.99
CA GLN A 397 -4.05 5.93 -17.16
C GLN A 397 -2.94 5.85 -16.09
N LEU A 398 -3.28 6.18 -14.85
CA LEU A 398 -2.30 6.21 -13.76
C LEU A 398 -1.75 4.83 -13.40
N ALA A 399 -2.51 3.77 -13.65
CA ALA A 399 -2.08 2.40 -13.36
C ALA A 399 -1.01 1.89 -14.34
N ASP A 400 -0.75 2.56 -15.47
CA ASP A 400 0.30 2.21 -16.43
C ASP A 400 1.69 2.08 -15.79
N CYS A 401 2.03 2.96 -14.85
CA CYS A 401 3.32 2.90 -14.14
C CYS A 401 3.45 1.70 -13.20
N LEU A 402 2.35 0.99 -12.93
CA LEU A 402 2.31 -0.22 -12.10
C LEU A 402 2.42 -1.51 -12.92
N THR A 403 2.20 -1.45 -14.23
CA THR A 403 2.12 -2.64 -15.09
C THR A 403 3.26 -2.76 -16.09
N LYS A 404 4.01 -1.67 -16.32
CA LYS A 404 5.12 -1.64 -17.30
C LYS A 404 6.21 -0.65 -16.91
N ALA A 405 7.43 -0.90 -17.40
CA ALA A 405 8.51 0.07 -17.33
C ALA A 405 8.27 1.19 -18.33
N LEU A 406 8.35 2.44 -17.89
CA LEU A 406 8.03 3.61 -18.70
C LEU A 406 9.25 4.49 -18.97
N ALA A 407 9.26 5.15 -20.12
CA ALA A 407 10.23 6.19 -20.41
C ALA A 407 10.18 7.32 -19.35
N PRO A 408 11.31 7.99 -19.04
CA PRO A 408 11.38 8.94 -17.92
C PRO A 408 10.30 10.02 -17.93
N THR A 409 9.98 10.59 -19.06
CA THR A 409 8.94 11.64 -19.20
C THR A 409 7.55 11.12 -18.81
N THR A 410 7.16 9.96 -19.32
CA THR A 410 5.88 9.34 -19.02
C THR A 410 5.82 8.87 -17.57
N HIS A 411 6.89 8.22 -17.08
CA HIS A 411 7.00 7.77 -15.70
C HIS A 411 6.75 8.92 -14.72
N TRP A 412 7.50 10.02 -14.87
CA TRP A 412 7.36 11.14 -13.95
C TRP A 412 6.04 11.88 -14.07
N LYS A 413 5.45 11.97 -15.28
CA LYS A 413 4.11 12.54 -15.47
C LYS A 413 3.08 11.76 -14.62
N LEU A 414 3.07 10.44 -14.72
CA LEU A 414 2.09 9.60 -14.00
C LEU A 414 2.37 9.55 -12.50
N ILE A 415 3.62 9.38 -12.09
CA ILE A 415 4.03 9.32 -10.68
C ILE A 415 3.76 10.65 -9.97
N GLN A 416 4.02 11.78 -10.62
CA GLN A 416 3.71 13.10 -10.08
C GLN A 416 2.22 13.22 -9.74
N LEU A 417 1.35 12.77 -10.64
CA LEU A 417 -0.10 12.79 -10.43
C LEU A 417 -0.55 11.79 -9.37
N LEU A 418 0.05 10.60 -9.34
CA LEU A 418 -0.33 9.51 -8.44
C LEU A 418 0.09 9.79 -6.99
N MET A 419 1.25 10.37 -6.78
CA MET A 419 1.80 10.69 -5.46
C MET A 419 1.56 12.16 -5.05
N ASN A 420 1.00 12.98 -5.94
CA ASN A 420 0.83 14.43 -5.78
C ASN A 420 2.15 15.12 -5.40
N ILE A 421 3.19 14.88 -6.21
CA ILE A 421 4.53 15.44 -5.96
C ILE A 421 4.55 16.91 -6.41
N PRO A 422 4.93 17.84 -5.52
CA PRO A 422 5.10 19.24 -5.92
C PRO A 422 6.16 19.39 -7.04
N CYS A 423 5.93 20.31 -7.97
CA CYS A 423 6.90 20.56 -9.05
C CYS A 423 8.29 20.96 -8.52
N SER A 424 8.37 21.59 -7.33
CA SER A 424 9.63 21.90 -6.65
C SER A 424 10.47 20.67 -6.33
N ASP A 425 9.82 19.56 -6.03
CA ASP A 425 10.45 18.31 -5.56
C ASP A 425 10.84 17.38 -6.70
N LEU A 426 10.40 17.66 -7.95
CA LEU A 426 10.79 16.86 -9.11
C LEU A 426 12.29 16.98 -9.41
N PRO A 427 12.95 15.90 -9.86
CA PRO A 427 14.34 15.95 -10.28
C PRO A 427 14.58 17.00 -11.36
N THR A 428 15.71 17.72 -11.29
CA THR A 428 16.03 18.80 -12.24
C THR A 428 15.98 18.34 -13.70
N SER A 429 16.40 17.11 -13.96
CA SER A 429 16.34 16.48 -15.28
C SER A 429 14.93 16.28 -15.83
N VAL A 430 13.91 16.24 -14.96
CA VAL A 430 12.49 16.13 -15.31
C VAL A 430 11.90 17.52 -15.56
N LYS A 431 12.27 18.50 -14.72
CA LYS A 431 11.82 19.90 -14.86
C LYS A 431 12.22 20.49 -16.21
N MET A 432 13.41 20.19 -16.70
CA MET A 432 13.89 20.66 -18.01
C MET A 432 13.11 20.05 -19.19
N ALA A 433 12.65 18.79 -19.07
CA ALA A 433 11.88 18.13 -20.11
C ALA A 433 10.38 18.54 -20.15
N ALA A 434 9.87 19.13 -19.07
CA ALA A 434 8.50 19.66 -19.03
C ALA A 434 8.38 21.11 -19.49
N ALA A 435 9.53 21.81 -19.66
CA ALA A 435 9.61 23.20 -20.13
C ALA A 435 9.86 23.32 -21.64
N THR A 436 10.10 22.19 -22.32
CA THR A 436 10.21 22.07 -23.79
C THR A 436 8.99 21.35 -24.36
#